data_eeafa8ae858d07eb6c04a876b5f93545
#
_entry.id   eeafa8ae858d07eb6c04a876b5f93545
#
_cell.length_a   1.000
_cell.length_b   1.000
_cell.length_c   1.000
_cell.angle_alpha   90.00
_cell.angle_beta   90.00
_cell.angle_gamma   90.00
#
_symmetry.space_group_name_H-M   'P 1'
#
loop_
_entity.id
_entity.type
_entity.pdbx_description
1 polymer ?
#
loop_
_entity_poly.entity_id
_entity_poly.type
_entity_poly.pdbx_seq_one_letter_code
_entity_poly.pdbx_strand_id
1 'polypeptide(L)'
;MFRKAGFEGVLLKGQGIAQYYREPRHRQPGDIDLYFGEDCYQATTKFIEDSGFSLEMETSYHSSFKCGEIEVENHRVFVDFYNNKNKEKLRVWQERQGKYSKASFVHKGITVPTLSHQTNAVYIFLHLLHHFLQVGIGLRQVCDWAIYLTANQPYIDKNQFAVDLECLPIKRAATAFAYLCVSYLGMNAEMFPFPVDTPQARKDGEWLVRDVIVAGNFGDDILQYFKTKRKWERLKAYTKAIKRHIRVYRLCPSEVRSYPLKWLKSKIKKEEFYEH
;
A
#
# COMPACT_ATOMS: atom_id res chain seq x y z
N MET A 1 9.61 8.43 -21.12
CA MET A 1 9.26 7.24 -21.89
C MET A 1 7.75 7.19 -22.10
N PHE A 2 6.90 6.80 -21.17
CA PHE A 2 5.45 6.59 -21.30
C PHE A 2 4.69 7.78 -21.90
N ARG A 3 4.94 9.01 -21.40
CA ARG A 3 4.28 10.22 -21.89
C ARG A 3 4.54 10.51 -23.38
N LYS A 4 5.75 10.20 -23.88
CA LYS A 4 6.09 10.32 -25.31
C LYS A 4 5.35 9.29 -26.18
N ALA A 5 4.93 8.18 -25.59
CA ALA A 5 4.13 7.14 -26.23
C ALA A 5 2.61 7.35 -26.06
N GLY A 6 2.19 8.48 -25.47
CA GLY A 6 0.78 8.80 -25.29
C GLY A 6 0.14 8.20 -24.04
N PHE A 7 0.90 7.55 -23.17
CA PHE A 7 0.37 7.04 -21.91
C PHE A 7 0.41 8.10 -20.81
N GLU A 8 -0.75 8.42 -20.29
CA GLU A 8 -0.89 9.29 -19.14
C GLU A 8 -1.06 8.47 -17.86
N GLY A 9 -0.06 8.52 -17.00
CA GLY A 9 -0.06 7.81 -15.72
C GLY A 9 0.17 8.75 -14.55
N VAL A 10 -0.03 8.23 -13.35
CA VAL A 10 0.27 8.89 -12.07
C VAL A 10 1.32 8.13 -11.30
N LEU A 11 2.16 8.87 -10.58
CA LEU A 11 3.04 8.32 -9.56
C LEU A 11 2.22 8.09 -8.28
N LEU A 12 2.26 6.87 -7.74
CA LEU A 12 1.38 6.50 -6.63
C LEU A 12 1.92 6.90 -5.25
N LYS A 13 3.16 6.65 -4.97
CA LYS A 13 3.81 6.83 -3.65
C LYS A 13 5.25 7.32 -3.81
N GLY A 14 6.15 6.89 -2.96
CA GLY A 14 7.59 7.11 -3.15
C GLY A 14 7.97 8.57 -3.14
N GLN A 15 8.52 9.05 -4.25
CA GLN A 15 8.99 10.42 -4.42
C GLN A 15 7.86 11.46 -4.34
N GLY A 16 6.61 11.07 -4.67
CA GLY A 16 5.42 11.90 -4.48
C GLY A 16 5.16 12.24 -3.01
N ILE A 17 5.58 11.38 -2.08
CA ILE A 17 5.50 11.63 -0.64
C ILE A 17 6.77 12.30 -0.12
N ALA A 18 7.93 11.95 -0.66
CA ALA A 18 9.22 12.45 -0.20
C ALA A 18 9.30 14.00 -0.18
N GLN A 19 8.61 14.67 -1.11
CA GLN A 19 8.55 16.13 -1.17
C GLN A 19 7.99 16.80 0.10
N TYR A 20 7.22 16.08 0.91
CA TYR A 20 6.62 16.58 2.15
C TYR A 20 7.50 16.37 3.37
N TYR A 21 8.60 15.61 3.24
CA TYR A 21 9.61 15.51 4.28
C TYR A 21 10.40 16.83 4.33
N ARG A 22 10.82 17.23 5.54
CA ARG A 22 11.65 18.43 5.73
C ARG A 22 12.89 18.41 4.84
N GLU A 23 13.52 17.24 4.69
CA GLU A 23 14.57 16.96 3.73
C GLU A 23 14.14 15.70 2.94
N PRO A 24 13.77 15.82 1.66
CA PRO A 24 13.30 14.70 0.85
C PRO A 24 14.23 13.48 0.80
N ARG A 25 15.54 13.73 0.95
CA ARG A 25 16.58 12.68 0.94
C ARG A 25 16.57 11.82 2.20
N HIS A 26 15.95 12.29 3.30
CA HIS A 26 15.81 11.50 4.53
C HIS A 26 14.75 10.40 4.40
N ARG A 27 13.87 10.49 3.41
CA ARG A 27 12.99 9.37 3.08
C ARG A 27 13.79 8.34 2.30
N GLN A 28 13.99 7.16 2.92
CA GLN A 28 14.63 6.04 2.24
C GLN A 28 13.89 5.71 0.93
N PRO A 29 14.59 5.67 -0.22
CA PRO A 29 13.98 5.31 -1.49
C PRO A 29 13.54 3.84 -1.49
N GLY A 30 12.65 3.53 -2.39
CA GLY A 30 12.22 2.18 -2.76
C GLY A 30 11.94 2.17 -4.26
N ASP A 31 11.00 1.38 -4.65
CA ASP A 31 10.42 1.26 -5.97
C ASP A 31 9.76 2.54 -6.50
N ILE A 32 9.53 2.58 -7.79
CA ILE A 32 8.72 3.61 -8.46
C ILE A 32 7.42 2.97 -8.92
N ASP A 33 6.32 3.37 -8.30
CA ASP A 33 4.99 2.84 -8.59
C ASP A 33 4.26 3.75 -9.57
N LEU A 34 3.87 3.20 -10.71
CA LEU A 34 3.14 3.88 -11.75
C LEU A 34 1.76 3.24 -11.93
N TYR A 35 0.76 4.06 -12.19
CA TYR A 35 -0.59 3.62 -12.49
C TYR A 35 -1.13 4.37 -13.70
N PHE A 36 -1.54 3.65 -14.73
CA PHE A 36 -2.06 4.17 -15.98
C PHE A 36 -3.56 3.90 -16.17
N GLY A 37 -4.20 3.25 -15.20
CA GLY A 37 -5.55 2.73 -15.30
C GLY A 37 -5.58 1.25 -15.63
N GLU A 38 -6.59 0.55 -15.13
CA GLU A 38 -6.73 -0.90 -15.37
C GLU A 38 -6.90 -1.21 -16.86
N ASP A 39 -7.62 -0.38 -17.59
CA ASP A 39 -7.83 -0.46 -19.04
C ASP A 39 -6.55 -0.27 -19.86
N CYS A 40 -5.57 0.48 -19.35
CA CYS A 40 -4.27 0.71 -20.01
C CYS A 40 -3.18 -0.28 -19.58
N TYR A 41 -3.42 -1.13 -18.57
CA TYR A 41 -2.40 -2.00 -18.00
C TYR A 41 -1.72 -2.91 -19.03
N GLN A 42 -2.48 -3.60 -19.85
CA GLN A 42 -1.94 -4.50 -20.87
C GLN A 42 -1.12 -3.76 -21.93
N ALA A 43 -1.62 -2.59 -22.37
CA ALA A 43 -0.94 -1.78 -23.36
C ALA A 43 0.38 -1.20 -22.81
N THR A 44 0.40 -0.76 -21.54
CA THR A 44 1.61 -0.24 -20.90
C THR A 44 2.61 -1.35 -20.59
N THR A 45 2.16 -2.54 -20.19
CA THR A 45 3.04 -3.71 -20.00
C THR A 45 3.70 -4.11 -21.31
N LYS A 46 2.94 -4.23 -22.40
CA LYS A 46 3.51 -4.49 -23.72
C LYS A 46 4.48 -3.40 -24.17
N PHE A 47 4.17 -2.13 -23.92
CA PHE A 47 5.06 -1.03 -24.25
C PHE A 47 6.40 -1.09 -23.47
N ILE A 48 6.40 -1.58 -22.23
CA ILE A 48 7.63 -1.82 -21.45
C ILE A 48 8.50 -2.85 -22.18
N GLU A 49 7.93 -3.99 -22.59
CA GLU A 49 8.65 -5.04 -23.31
C GLU A 49 9.14 -4.58 -24.69
N ASP A 50 8.27 -3.91 -25.47
CA ASP A 50 8.62 -3.35 -26.79
C ASP A 50 9.72 -2.26 -26.70
N SER A 51 9.88 -1.64 -25.53
CA SER A 51 10.94 -0.68 -25.23
C SER A 51 12.27 -1.35 -24.81
N GLY A 52 12.34 -2.67 -24.80
CA GLY A 52 13.55 -3.42 -24.52
C GLY A 52 13.78 -3.73 -23.03
N PHE A 53 12.77 -3.51 -22.17
CA PHE A 53 12.83 -3.92 -20.78
C PHE A 53 12.27 -5.34 -20.61
N SER A 54 12.95 -6.16 -19.80
CA SER A 54 12.43 -7.47 -19.39
C SER A 54 11.59 -7.33 -18.14
N LEU A 55 10.43 -7.96 -18.13
CA LEU A 55 9.63 -8.06 -16.92
C LEU A 55 10.33 -9.00 -15.93
N GLU A 56 10.53 -8.54 -14.70
CA GLU A 56 11.08 -9.36 -13.61
C GLU A 56 9.98 -10.16 -12.91
N MET A 57 8.80 -9.55 -12.83
CA MET A 57 7.62 -10.14 -12.20
C MET A 57 6.34 -9.69 -12.91
N GLU A 58 5.37 -10.58 -12.99
CA GLU A 58 3.99 -10.25 -13.35
C GLU A 58 3.04 -10.96 -12.38
N THR A 59 2.19 -10.17 -11.73
CA THR A 59 1.19 -10.64 -10.77
C THR A 59 -0.21 -10.28 -11.25
N SER A 60 -1.23 -10.64 -10.47
CA SER A 60 -2.60 -10.24 -10.78
C SER A 60 -2.85 -8.74 -10.64
N TYR A 61 -1.96 -7.98 -10.02
CA TYR A 61 -2.18 -6.56 -9.74
C TYR A 61 -1.06 -5.61 -10.19
N HIS A 62 0.14 -6.06 -10.50
CA HIS A 62 1.21 -5.27 -11.12
C HIS A 62 2.18 -6.13 -11.94
N SER A 63 2.97 -5.48 -12.78
CA SER A 63 4.20 -6.01 -13.37
C SER A 63 5.37 -5.13 -12.97
N SER A 64 6.55 -5.73 -12.76
CA SER A 64 7.77 -4.99 -12.42
C SER A 64 8.86 -5.18 -13.47
N PHE A 65 9.70 -4.15 -13.61
CA PHE A 65 10.89 -4.15 -14.46
C PHE A 65 11.96 -3.24 -13.87
N LYS A 66 13.21 -3.41 -14.31
CA LYS A 66 14.31 -2.53 -13.90
C LYS A 66 14.62 -1.46 -14.92
N CYS A 67 14.74 -0.21 -14.43
CA CYS A 67 15.32 0.90 -15.17
C CYS A 67 16.65 1.28 -14.52
N GLY A 68 17.76 0.74 -15.03
CA GLY A 68 19.05 0.72 -14.33
C GLY A 68 18.97 -0.15 -13.08
N GLU A 69 19.30 0.44 -11.92
CA GLU A 69 19.19 -0.24 -10.61
C GLU A 69 17.84 -0.01 -9.92
N ILE A 70 16.96 0.78 -10.54
CA ILE A 70 15.68 1.17 -9.93
C ILE A 70 14.60 0.21 -10.38
N GLU A 71 13.90 -0.39 -9.43
CA GLU A 71 12.69 -1.18 -9.68
C GLU A 71 11.51 -0.25 -9.96
N VAL A 72 10.78 -0.55 -11.03
CA VAL A 72 9.59 0.19 -11.45
C VAL A 72 8.43 -0.77 -11.55
N GLU A 73 7.35 -0.46 -10.86
CA GLU A 73 6.12 -1.24 -10.88
C GLU A 73 5.05 -0.55 -11.71
N ASN A 74 4.49 -1.29 -12.67
CA ASN A 74 3.32 -0.88 -13.44
C ASN A 74 2.08 -1.51 -12.80
N HIS A 75 1.34 -0.72 -12.05
CA HIS A 75 0.16 -1.18 -11.31
C HIS A 75 -1.07 -1.33 -12.20
N ARG A 76 -1.75 -2.46 -12.09
CA ARG A 76 -3.07 -2.70 -12.68
C ARG A 76 -4.19 -2.15 -11.79
N VAL A 77 -4.06 -2.35 -10.48
CA VAL A 77 -4.99 -1.88 -9.44
C VAL A 77 -4.20 -1.27 -8.28
N PHE A 78 -4.85 -0.48 -7.44
CA PHE A 78 -4.14 0.20 -6.34
C PHE A 78 -3.56 -0.76 -5.32
N VAL A 79 -4.36 -1.71 -4.86
CA VAL A 79 -3.96 -2.79 -3.95
C VAL A 79 -4.83 -4.01 -4.22
N ASP A 80 -4.37 -5.19 -3.80
CA ASP A 80 -5.14 -6.43 -3.93
C ASP A 80 -5.62 -6.91 -2.55
N PHE A 81 -6.94 -6.90 -2.32
CA PHE A 81 -7.55 -7.51 -1.14
C PHE A 81 -7.71 -9.03 -1.32
N TYR A 82 -7.69 -9.78 -0.22
CA TYR A 82 -7.92 -11.23 -0.24
C TYR A 82 -9.39 -11.59 -0.35
N ASN A 83 -10.26 -10.77 0.25
CA ASN A 83 -11.70 -10.99 0.28
C ASN A 83 -12.36 -10.43 -0.98
N ASN A 84 -13.11 -11.25 -1.72
CA ASN A 84 -13.76 -10.82 -2.96
C ASN A 84 -14.77 -9.67 -2.77
N LYS A 85 -15.50 -9.63 -1.64
CA LYS A 85 -16.40 -8.52 -1.33
C LYS A 85 -15.64 -7.21 -1.09
N ASN A 86 -14.45 -7.30 -0.49
CA ASN A 86 -13.59 -6.15 -0.25
C ASN A 86 -12.93 -5.67 -1.56
N LYS A 87 -12.57 -6.58 -2.45
CA LYS A 87 -12.12 -6.24 -3.82
C LYS A 87 -13.18 -5.44 -4.56
N GLU A 88 -14.42 -5.89 -4.50
CA GLU A 88 -15.54 -5.20 -5.16
C GLU A 88 -15.76 -3.80 -4.54
N LYS A 89 -15.71 -3.68 -3.22
CA LYS A 89 -15.77 -2.37 -2.55
C LYS A 89 -14.65 -1.45 -2.98
N LEU A 90 -13.42 -1.96 -3.09
CA LEU A 90 -12.28 -1.20 -3.56
C LEU A 90 -12.47 -0.74 -5.01
N ARG A 91 -12.93 -1.64 -5.89
CA ARG A 91 -13.22 -1.31 -7.29
C ARG A 91 -14.24 -0.18 -7.39
N VAL A 92 -15.36 -0.30 -6.68
CA VAL A 92 -16.40 0.75 -6.65
C VAL A 92 -15.85 2.06 -6.08
N TRP A 93 -15.03 2.00 -5.04
CA TRP A 93 -14.39 3.19 -4.49
C TRP A 93 -13.44 3.83 -5.50
N GLN A 94 -12.58 3.05 -6.17
CA GLN A 94 -11.67 3.56 -7.21
C GLN A 94 -12.43 4.22 -8.37
N GLU A 95 -13.52 3.62 -8.84
CA GLU A 95 -14.35 4.19 -9.90
C GLU A 95 -14.96 5.55 -9.51
N ARG A 96 -15.38 5.70 -8.25
CA ARG A 96 -15.91 6.97 -7.72
C ARG A 96 -14.87 8.09 -7.67
N GLN A 97 -13.58 7.76 -7.53
CA GLN A 97 -12.51 8.77 -7.53
C GLN A 97 -12.35 9.44 -8.90
N GLY A 98 -13.07 8.96 -9.91
CA GLY A 98 -13.02 9.45 -11.30
C GLY A 98 -11.74 9.04 -12.01
N LYS A 99 -11.78 9.09 -13.35
CA LYS A 99 -10.56 8.93 -14.15
C LYS A 99 -9.62 10.10 -13.85
N TYR A 100 -8.91 9.96 -12.69
CA TYR A 100 -7.77 10.83 -12.38
C TYR A 100 -8.11 12.25 -11.95
N SER A 101 -8.76 12.43 -10.81
CA SER A 101 -8.58 13.65 -10.06
C SER A 101 -7.09 13.72 -9.72
N LYS A 102 -6.34 14.55 -10.43
CA LYS A 102 -4.89 14.58 -10.41
C LYS A 102 -4.42 15.77 -9.57
N ALA A 103 -3.53 15.51 -8.64
CA ALA A 103 -2.56 16.47 -8.15
C ALA A 103 -1.26 16.32 -8.96
N SER A 104 -0.31 17.17 -8.71
CA SER A 104 1.03 17.07 -9.31
C SER A 104 2.05 17.80 -8.46
N PHE A 105 3.31 17.44 -8.64
CA PHE A 105 4.45 18.22 -8.12
C PHE A 105 5.48 18.44 -9.21
N VAL A 106 6.37 19.40 -9.00
CA VAL A 106 7.47 19.68 -9.93
C VAL A 106 8.76 19.12 -9.36
N HIS A 107 9.43 18.26 -10.12
CA HIS A 107 10.76 17.75 -9.81
C HIS A 107 11.72 18.08 -10.95
N LYS A 108 12.75 18.89 -10.67
CA LYS A 108 13.75 19.33 -11.67
C LYS A 108 13.11 19.88 -12.96
N GLY A 109 12.07 20.71 -12.81
CA GLY A 109 11.34 21.32 -13.93
C GLY A 109 10.35 20.40 -14.66
N ILE A 110 10.20 19.15 -14.21
CA ILE A 110 9.26 18.19 -14.78
C ILE A 110 8.03 18.10 -13.88
N THR A 111 6.84 18.33 -14.42
CA THR A 111 5.58 18.10 -13.71
C THR A 111 5.30 16.61 -13.65
N VAL A 112 5.18 16.06 -12.44
CA VAL A 112 4.88 14.66 -12.16
C VAL A 112 3.46 14.56 -11.63
N PRO A 113 2.52 13.94 -12.36
CA PRO A 113 1.15 13.74 -11.87
C PRO A 113 1.11 12.70 -10.76
N THR A 114 0.22 12.94 -9.79
CA THR A 114 -0.08 12.03 -8.68
C THR A 114 -1.59 11.87 -8.56
N LEU A 115 -2.05 10.98 -7.70
CA LEU A 115 -3.45 10.95 -7.29
C LEU A 115 -3.84 12.27 -6.62
N SER A 116 -5.14 12.63 -6.65
CA SER A 116 -5.65 13.77 -5.87
C SER A 116 -5.27 13.63 -4.39
N HIS A 117 -5.18 14.73 -3.67
CA HIS A 117 -4.84 14.68 -2.25
C HIS A 117 -5.83 13.84 -1.46
N GLN A 118 -7.12 13.92 -1.79
CA GLN A 118 -8.18 13.12 -1.17
C GLN A 118 -7.96 11.62 -1.42
N THR A 119 -7.80 11.22 -2.66
CA THR A 119 -7.61 9.81 -3.04
C THR A 119 -6.30 9.26 -2.45
N ASN A 120 -5.24 10.06 -2.50
CA ASN A 120 -3.92 9.64 -2.06
C ASN A 120 -3.85 9.45 -0.54
N ALA A 121 -4.60 10.23 0.25
CA ALA A 121 -4.72 10.04 1.70
C ALA A 121 -5.22 8.63 2.08
N VAL A 122 -6.19 8.12 1.32
CA VAL A 122 -6.72 6.76 1.49
C VAL A 122 -5.79 5.73 0.87
N TYR A 123 -5.25 6.00 -0.32
CA TYR A 123 -4.37 5.08 -1.04
C TYR A 123 -3.09 4.74 -0.25
N ILE A 124 -2.42 5.75 0.31
CA ILE A 124 -1.21 5.53 1.13
C ILE A 124 -1.54 4.60 2.30
N PHE A 125 -2.69 4.78 2.94
CA PHE A 125 -3.13 3.90 4.02
C PHE A 125 -3.47 2.49 3.52
N LEU A 126 -4.15 2.35 2.40
CA LEU A 126 -4.45 1.04 1.79
C LEU A 126 -3.17 0.26 1.49
N HIS A 127 -2.18 0.93 0.92
CA HIS A 127 -0.89 0.34 0.59
C HIS A 127 -0.11 -0.08 1.85
N LEU A 128 -0.06 0.80 2.85
CA LEU A 128 0.50 0.50 4.17
C LEU A 128 -0.17 -0.73 4.79
N LEU A 129 -1.50 -0.78 4.77
CA LEU A 129 -2.28 -1.87 5.33
C LEU A 129 -2.06 -3.18 4.58
N HIS A 130 -1.96 -3.13 3.25
CA HIS A 130 -1.67 -4.29 2.42
C HIS A 130 -0.37 -4.97 2.85
N HIS A 131 0.74 -4.23 2.92
CA HIS A 131 2.00 -4.78 3.41
C HIS A 131 1.94 -5.21 4.88
N PHE A 132 1.26 -4.43 5.71
CA PHE A 132 1.08 -4.78 7.12
C PHE A 132 0.40 -6.14 7.30
N LEU A 133 -0.62 -6.44 6.51
CA LEU A 133 -1.33 -7.72 6.57
C LEU A 133 -0.49 -8.89 6.07
N GLN A 134 0.36 -8.66 5.07
CA GLN A 134 1.19 -9.71 4.46
C GLN A 134 2.43 -10.05 5.31
N VAL A 135 3.30 -9.08 5.49
CA VAL A 135 4.66 -9.31 6.03
C VAL A 135 4.99 -8.45 7.24
N GLY A 136 4.25 -7.38 7.46
CA GLY A 136 4.56 -6.34 8.42
C GLY A 136 5.15 -5.11 7.75
N ILE A 137 5.25 -4.05 8.53
CA ILE A 137 5.79 -2.76 8.08
C ILE A 137 6.69 -2.17 9.15
N GLY A 138 7.58 -1.28 8.73
CA GLY A 138 8.33 -0.42 9.64
C GLY A 138 7.67 0.94 9.84
N LEU A 139 8.30 1.77 10.67
CA LEU A 139 7.82 3.12 10.96
C LEU A 139 7.80 4.03 9.72
N ARG A 140 8.64 3.77 8.71
CA ARG A 140 8.67 4.57 7.48
C ARG A 140 7.29 4.70 6.83
N GLN A 141 6.59 3.60 6.65
CA GLN A 141 5.27 3.59 6.01
C GLN A 141 4.23 4.36 6.85
N VAL A 142 4.34 4.26 8.18
CA VAL A 142 3.47 5.03 9.10
C VAL A 142 3.79 6.52 9.02
N CYS A 143 5.08 6.88 9.00
CA CYS A 143 5.53 8.27 8.85
C CYS A 143 5.10 8.85 7.49
N ASP A 144 5.17 8.08 6.42
CA ASP A 144 4.70 8.50 5.09
C ASP A 144 3.23 8.94 5.14
N TRP A 145 2.37 8.15 5.79
CA TRP A 145 0.95 8.50 5.93
C TRP A 145 0.74 9.72 6.82
N ALA A 146 1.41 9.76 7.98
CA ALA A 146 1.32 10.87 8.93
C ALA A 146 1.76 12.21 8.31
N ILE A 147 2.92 12.23 7.65
CA ILE A 147 3.48 13.41 6.98
C ILE A 147 2.57 13.85 5.85
N TYR A 148 2.08 12.89 5.03
CA TYR A 148 1.18 13.20 3.93
C TYR A 148 -0.10 13.87 4.40
N LEU A 149 -0.78 13.32 5.40
CA LEU A 149 -2.00 13.90 5.98
C LEU A 149 -1.74 15.29 6.56
N THR A 150 -0.64 15.47 7.29
CA THR A 150 -0.30 16.77 7.89
C THR A 150 -0.05 17.83 6.83
N ALA A 151 0.73 17.52 5.79
CA ALA A 151 1.09 18.47 4.76
C ALA A 151 -0.08 18.84 3.83
N ASN A 152 -1.04 17.94 3.66
CA ASN A 152 -2.14 18.09 2.70
C ASN A 152 -3.51 18.29 3.37
N GLN A 153 -3.55 18.55 4.68
CA GLN A 153 -4.79 18.76 5.42
C GLN A 153 -5.79 19.72 4.74
N PRO A 154 -5.39 20.88 4.19
CA PRO A 154 -6.32 21.80 3.57
C PRO A 154 -7.02 21.29 2.32
N TYR A 155 -6.48 20.23 1.71
CA TYR A 155 -6.97 19.63 0.46
C TYR A 155 -7.72 18.30 0.71
N ILE A 156 -7.86 17.89 1.98
CA ILE A 156 -8.54 16.65 2.36
C ILE A 156 -9.84 17.00 3.07
N ASP A 157 -10.97 16.70 2.43
CA ASP A 157 -12.27 16.80 3.06
C ASP A 157 -12.43 15.70 4.12
N LYS A 158 -12.58 16.09 5.38
CA LYS A 158 -12.68 15.14 6.49
C LYS A 158 -13.92 14.27 6.41
N ASN A 159 -15.06 14.82 5.94
CA ASN A 159 -16.30 14.06 5.84
C ASN A 159 -16.18 13.00 4.76
N GLN A 160 -15.63 13.39 3.59
CA GLN A 160 -15.35 12.43 2.52
C GLN A 160 -14.34 11.39 2.95
N PHE A 161 -13.29 11.77 3.69
CA PHE A 161 -12.31 10.85 4.22
C PHE A 161 -12.93 9.82 5.18
N ALA A 162 -13.86 10.25 6.05
CA ALA A 162 -14.63 9.34 6.90
C ALA A 162 -15.44 8.34 6.07
N VAL A 163 -16.18 8.84 5.07
CA VAL A 163 -16.99 8.01 4.15
C VAL A 163 -16.11 7.00 3.42
N ASP A 164 -14.97 7.40 2.91
CA ASP A 164 -14.04 6.52 2.19
C ASP A 164 -13.52 5.38 3.08
N LEU A 165 -13.14 5.71 4.32
CA LEU A 165 -12.67 4.72 5.30
C LEU A 165 -13.78 3.78 5.78
N GLU A 166 -15.04 4.22 5.76
CA GLU A 166 -16.20 3.38 6.12
C GLU A 166 -16.67 2.48 4.98
N CYS A 167 -16.63 2.97 3.75
CA CYS A 167 -16.96 2.18 2.56
C CYS A 167 -16.00 1.00 2.39
N LEU A 168 -14.74 1.18 2.78
CA LEU A 168 -13.71 0.15 2.76
C LEU A 168 -13.65 -0.57 4.13
N PRO A 169 -13.29 -1.86 4.18
CA PRO A 169 -13.25 -2.64 5.44
C PRO A 169 -11.98 -2.34 6.27
N ILE A 170 -11.61 -1.08 6.37
CA ILE A 170 -10.32 -0.62 6.89
C ILE A 170 -10.44 0.34 8.08
N LYS A 171 -11.65 0.79 8.44
CA LYS A 171 -11.87 1.80 9.50
C LYS A 171 -11.19 1.43 10.82
N ARG A 172 -11.33 0.19 11.30
CA ARG A 172 -10.70 -0.24 12.56
C ARG A 172 -9.18 -0.19 12.48
N ALA A 173 -8.60 -0.65 11.38
CA ALA A 173 -7.17 -0.54 11.16
C ALA A 173 -6.73 0.94 11.09
N ALA A 174 -7.44 1.78 10.32
CA ALA A 174 -7.16 3.20 10.23
C ALA A 174 -7.19 3.89 11.60
N THR A 175 -8.16 3.54 12.46
CA THR A 175 -8.25 4.08 13.83
C THR A 175 -7.07 3.66 14.70
N ALA A 176 -6.60 2.40 14.60
CA ALA A 176 -5.43 1.94 15.34
C ALA A 176 -4.13 2.65 14.88
N PHE A 177 -3.96 2.83 13.56
CA PHE A 177 -2.83 3.58 13.00
C PHE A 177 -2.92 5.07 13.33
N ALA A 178 -4.11 5.67 13.35
CA ALA A 178 -4.32 7.06 13.79
C ALA A 178 -3.92 7.24 15.25
N TYR A 179 -4.28 6.30 16.13
CA TYR A 179 -3.82 6.32 17.53
C TYR A 179 -2.29 6.30 17.62
N LEU A 180 -1.62 5.45 16.83
CA LEU A 180 -0.15 5.42 16.76
C LEU A 180 0.39 6.78 16.32
N CYS A 181 -0.16 7.38 15.26
CA CYS A 181 0.29 8.67 14.74
C CYS A 181 0.13 9.79 15.77
N VAL A 182 -0.99 9.83 16.48
CA VAL A 182 -1.26 10.86 17.50
C VAL A 182 -0.41 10.65 18.75
N SER A 183 -0.41 9.43 19.29
CA SER A 183 0.19 9.16 20.61
C SER A 183 1.71 9.03 20.57
N TYR A 184 2.29 8.64 19.44
CA TYR A 184 3.73 8.35 19.32
C TYR A 184 4.48 9.21 18.30
N LEU A 185 3.78 9.77 17.30
CA LEU A 185 4.40 10.66 16.32
C LEU A 185 4.01 12.13 16.50
N GLY A 186 3.15 12.44 17.49
CA GLY A 186 2.77 13.81 17.84
C GLY A 186 1.83 14.48 16.84
N MET A 187 1.08 13.73 16.04
CA MET A 187 0.06 14.31 15.16
C MET A 187 -1.10 14.90 15.97
N ASN A 188 -1.71 15.98 15.46
CA ASN A 188 -2.94 16.48 16.00
C ASN A 188 -4.09 15.50 15.73
N ALA A 189 -4.84 15.11 16.77
CA ALA A 189 -5.99 14.21 16.66
C ALA A 189 -7.08 14.73 15.72
N GLU A 190 -7.22 16.06 15.60
CA GLU A 190 -8.17 16.70 14.69
C GLU A 190 -7.91 16.44 13.20
N MET A 191 -6.74 15.88 12.85
CA MET A 191 -6.46 15.44 11.48
C MET A 191 -7.35 14.29 11.03
N PHE A 192 -7.88 13.53 11.99
CA PHE A 192 -8.70 12.36 11.71
C PHE A 192 -10.19 12.67 11.83
N PRO A 193 -11.05 12.07 10.97
CA PRO A 193 -12.49 12.31 10.97
C PRO A 193 -13.25 11.47 12.00
N PHE A 194 -12.54 10.87 12.95
CA PHE A 194 -13.09 9.99 13.99
C PHE A 194 -12.30 10.13 15.30
N PRO A 195 -12.90 9.78 16.45
CA PRO A 195 -12.18 9.78 17.72
C PRO A 195 -11.02 8.78 17.70
N VAL A 196 -9.81 9.27 17.97
CA VAL A 196 -8.57 8.45 17.98
C VAL A 196 -8.25 7.87 19.35
N ASP A 197 -8.71 8.47 20.43
CA ASP A 197 -8.45 8.03 21.81
C ASP A 197 -9.67 7.34 22.44
N THR A 198 -10.14 6.27 21.80
CA THR A 198 -11.13 5.37 22.39
C THR A 198 -10.45 4.18 23.06
N PRO A 199 -11.09 3.50 24.03
CA PRO A 199 -10.52 2.29 24.66
C PRO A 199 -10.11 1.23 23.62
N GLN A 200 -10.89 1.06 22.54
CA GLN A 200 -10.58 0.12 21.49
C GLN A 200 -9.40 0.59 20.62
N ALA A 201 -9.37 1.87 20.26
CA ALA A 201 -8.27 2.46 19.49
C ALA A 201 -6.94 2.36 20.27
N ARG A 202 -6.96 2.68 21.55
CA ARG A 202 -5.81 2.55 22.44
C ARG A 202 -5.30 1.12 22.49
N LYS A 203 -6.18 0.16 22.79
CA LYS A 203 -5.83 -1.27 22.85
C LYS A 203 -5.23 -1.81 21.54
N ASP A 204 -5.81 -1.42 20.40
CA ASP A 204 -5.36 -1.85 19.08
C ASP A 204 -4.06 -1.12 18.69
N GLY A 205 -3.95 0.18 18.98
CA GLY A 205 -2.80 1.00 18.66
C GLY A 205 -1.55 0.65 19.48
N GLU A 206 -1.68 0.42 20.80
CA GLU A 206 -0.55 -0.02 21.63
C GLU A 206 0.00 -1.38 21.17
N TRP A 207 -0.88 -2.30 20.80
CA TRP A 207 -0.46 -3.56 20.21
C TRP A 207 0.25 -3.33 18.87
N LEU A 208 -0.31 -2.45 18.02
CA LEU A 208 0.23 -2.12 16.69
C LEU A 208 1.65 -1.53 16.78
N VAL A 209 1.89 -0.59 17.72
CA VAL A 209 3.22 0.00 17.93
C VAL A 209 4.26 -1.08 18.19
N ARG A 210 3.95 -2.04 19.07
CA ARG A 210 4.86 -3.15 19.37
C ARG A 210 5.12 -4.01 18.12
N ASP A 211 4.07 -4.29 17.33
CA ASP A 211 4.20 -5.08 16.11
C ASP A 211 5.07 -4.37 15.06
N VAL A 212 4.86 -3.06 14.85
CA VAL A 212 5.64 -2.24 13.89
C VAL A 212 7.11 -2.13 14.29
N ILE A 213 7.40 -1.92 15.60
CA ILE A 213 8.79 -1.81 16.09
C ILE A 213 9.53 -3.15 15.96
N VAL A 214 8.88 -4.27 16.31
CA VAL A 214 9.48 -5.60 16.27
C VAL A 214 9.63 -6.10 14.82
N ALA A 215 8.66 -5.83 13.95
CA ALA A 215 8.71 -6.27 12.57
C ALA A 215 9.77 -5.54 11.73
N GLY A 216 10.15 -4.31 12.10
CA GLY A 216 11.12 -3.52 11.33
C GLY A 216 10.63 -3.20 9.91
N ASN A 217 11.56 -2.85 9.02
CA ASN A 217 11.22 -2.33 7.69
C ASN A 217 10.63 -3.35 6.70
N PHE A 218 10.60 -4.64 6.96
CA PHE A 218 10.02 -5.65 6.06
C PHE A 218 9.50 -6.88 6.79
N GLY A 219 9.17 -6.75 8.07
CA GLY A 219 8.82 -7.91 8.88
C GLY A 219 10.00 -8.89 8.99
N ASP A 220 9.86 -9.90 9.80
CA ASP A 220 10.78 -11.04 9.76
C ASP A 220 10.95 -11.52 8.31
N ASP A 221 12.12 -12.05 7.95
CA ASP A 221 12.49 -12.63 6.64
C ASP A 221 11.53 -13.72 6.11
N ILE A 222 10.22 -13.52 6.30
CA ILE A 222 9.18 -14.47 5.88
C ILE A 222 9.29 -14.74 4.38
N LEU A 223 9.54 -13.68 3.61
CA LEU A 223 9.67 -13.77 2.15
C LEU A 223 10.89 -14.58 1.70
N GLN A 224 12.04 -14.40 2.35
CA GLN A 224 13.24 -15.18 2.05
C GLN A 224 13.02 -16.67 2.28
N TYR A 225 12.26 -17.05 3.33
CA TYR A 225 11.94 -18.45 3.61
C TYR A 225 11.02 -19.09 2.57
N PHE A 226 10.18 -18.31 1.87
CA PHE A 226 9.35 -18.86 0.79
C PHE A 226 10.13 -19.12 -0.49
N LYS A 227 11.22 -18.41 -0.74
CA LYS A 227 12.12 -18.61 -1.89
C LYS A 227 13.04 -19.84 -1.74
N THR A 228 13.19 -20.37 -0.52
CA THR A 228 14.08 -21.52 -0.28
C THR A 228 13.50 -22.82 -0.82
N LYS A 229 14.39 -23.69 -1.37
CA LYS A 229 14.04 -25.06 -1.80
C LYS A 229 13.90 -26.04 -0.63
N ARG A 230 14.32 -25.66 0.59
CA ARG A 230 14.34 -26.55 1.77
C ARG A 230 12.95 -26.65 2.41
N LYS A 231 12.39 -27.85 2.48
CA LYS A 231 11.03 -28.11 3.02
C LYS A 231 10.82 -27.57 4.43
N TRP A 232 11.80 -27.72 5.33
CA TRP A 232 11.73 -27.24 6.71
C TRP A 232 11.68 -25.72 6.85
N GLU A 233 12.42 -24.99 6.02
CA GLU A 233 12.39 -23.53 6.00
C GLU A 233 11.05 -23.03 5.49
N ARG A 234 10.50 -23.67 4.45
CA ARG A 234 9.14 -23.38 3.98
C ARG A 234 8.08 -23.64 5.05
N LEU A 235 8.20 -24.73 5.84
CA LEU A 235 7.28 -25.00 6.95
C LEU A 235 7.37 -23.91 8.02
N LYS A 236 8.58 -23.46 8.36
CA LYS A 236 8.78 -22.31 9.27
C LYS A 236 8.13 -21.03 8.74
N ALA A 237 8.25 -20.75 7.43
CA ALA A 237 7.59 -19.59 6.81
C ALA A 237 6.06 -19.69 6.94
N TYR A 238 5.47 -20.84 6.68
CA TYR A 238 4.03 -21.05 6.86
C TYR A 238 3.58 -20.84 8.31
N THR A 239 4.32 -21.38 9.28
CA THR A 239 3.96 -21.18 10.70
C THR A 239 4.09 -19.71 11.12
N LYS A 240 5.11 -18.98 10.64
CA LYS A 240 5.24 -17.54 10.87
C LYS A 240 4.08 -16.76 10.24
N ALA A 241 3.74 -17.06 8.98
CA ALA A 241 2.62 -16.43 8.28
C ALA A 241 1.28 -16.67 8.99
N ILE A 242 1.00 -17.89 9.43
CA ILE A 242 -0.21 -18.21 10.20
C ILE A 242 -0.24 -17.44 11.51
N LYS A 243 0.84 -17.45 12.29
CA LYS A 243 0.95 -16.68 13.54
C LYS A 243 0.69 -15.18 13.30
N ARG A 244 1.26 -14.61 12.22
CA ARG A 244 1.01 -13.24 11.86
C ARG A 244 -0.47 -12.99 11.56
N HIS A 245 -1.09 -13.83 10.73
CA HIS A 245 -2.50 -13.69 10.37
C HIS A 245 -3.42 -13.75 11.60
N ILE A 246 -3.15 -14.64 12.56
CA ILE A 246 -3.87 -14.68 13.83
C ILE A 246 -3.72 -13.36 14.58
N ARG A 247 -2.53 -12.77 14.61
CA ARG A 247 -2.25 -11.51 15.32
C ARG A 247 -2.96 -10.32 14.68
N VAL A 248 -2.93 -10.20 13.35
CA VAL A 248 -3.53 -9.08 12.62
C VAL A 248 -5.04 -9.22 12.40
N TYR A 249 -5.61 -10.41 12.68
CA TYR A 249 -7.04 -10.70 12.55
C TYR A 249 -7.93 -9.66 13.22
N ARG A 250 -7.51 -9.15 14.36
CA ARG A 250 -8.25 -8.16 15.13
C ARG A 250 -8.52 -6.84 14.36
N LEU A 251 -7.63 -6.46 13.44
CA LEU A 251 -7.74 -5.21 12.68
C LEU A 251 -8.54 -5.37 11.38
N CYS A 252 -8.37 -6.50 10.68
CA CYS A 252 -9.01 -6.76 9.39
C CYS A 252 -9.54 -8.20 9.30
N PRO A 253 -10.58 -8.57 10.07
CA PRO A 253 -11.05 -9.96 10.14
C PRO A 253 -11.49 -10.54 8.79
N SER A 254 -12.14 -9.75 7.94
CA SER A 254 -12.63 -10.20 6.61
C SER A 254 -11.48 -10.57 5.68
N GLU A 255 -10.40 -9.79 5.67
CA GLU A 255 -9.21 -10.07 4.88
C GLU A 255 -8.50 -11.33 5.38
N VAL A 256 -8.24 -11.39 6.67
CA VAL A 256 -7.50 -12.50 7.27
C VAL A 256 -8.24 -13.83 7.10
N ARG A 257 -9.57 -13.86 7.22
CA ARG A 257 -10.37 -15.09 6.96
C ARG A 257 -10.26 -15.58 5.52
N SER A 258 -10.07 -14.67 4.58
CA SER A 258 -10.01 -15.01 3.15
C SER A 258 -8.62 -15.45 2.69
N TYR A 259 -7.59 -15.21 3.49
CA TYR A 259 -6.20 -15.56 3.20
C TYR A 259 -5.98 -17.05 2.89
N PRO A 260 -6.44 -18.02 3.69
CA PRO A 260 -6.21 -19.44 3.41
C PRO A 260 -6.81 -19.88 2.07
N LEU A 261 -7.96 -19.35 1.71
CA LEU A 261 -8.63 -19.66 0.44
C LEU A 261 -7.85 -19.08 -0.75
N LYS A 262 -7.37 -17.84 -0.64
CA LYS A 262 -6.56 -17.22 -1.68
C LYS A 262 -5.23 -17.99 -1.83
N TRP A 263 -4.58 -18.32 -0.74
CA TRP A 263 -3.36 -19.11 -0.74
C TRP A 263 -3.54 -20.48 -1.43
N LEU A 264 -4.63 -21.18 -1.14
CA LEU A 264 -4.92 -22.47 -1.78
C LEU A 264 -5.12 -22.30 -3.29
N LYS A 265 -5.87 -21.25 -3.70
CA LYS A 265 -6.09 -20.94 -5.11
C LYS A 265 -4.79 -20.61 -5.86
N SER A 266 -3.87 -19.83 -5.26
CA SER A 266 -2.58 -19.50 -5.89
C SER A 266 -1.72 -20.75 -6.09
N LYS A 267 -1.74 -21.69 -5.14
CA LYS A 267 -1.05 -22.98 -5.28
C LYS A 267 -1.59 -23.84 -6.44
N ILE A 268 -2.90 -23.85 -6.64
CA ILE A 268 -3.53 -24.56 -7.76
C ILE A 268 -3.16 -23.91 -9.09
N LYS A 269 -3.15 -22.57 -9.14
CA LYS A 269 -2.83 -21.81 -10.35
C LYS A 269 -1.34 -21.63 -10.61
N LYS A 270 -0.47 -22.05 -9.68
CA LYS A 270 0.99 -21.82 -9.70
C LYS A 270 1.38 -20.33 -9.75
N GLU A 271 0.52 -19.44 -9.26
CA GLU A 271 0.79 -18.01 -9.13
C GLU A 271 1.64 -17.74 -7.88
N GLU A 272 2.52 -16.74 -7.93
CA GLU A 272 3.21 -16.27 -6.73
C GLU A 272 2.20 -15.61 -5.79
N PHE A 273 2.30 -15.92 -4.50
CA PHE A 273 1.31 -15.51 -3.51
C PHE A 273 1.77 -14.34 -2.65
N TYR A 274 3.07 -14.23 -2.44
CA TYR A 274 3.70 -13.12 -1.73
C TYR A 274 4.46 -12.27 -2.73
N GLU A 275 4.25 -10.98 -2.63
CA GLU A 275 4.94 -9.96 -3.38
C GLU A 275 6.11 -9.40 -2.57
N HIS A 276 7.06 -8.86 -3.27
CA HIS A 276 8.31 -8.32 -2.70
C HIS A 276 8.12 -6.97 -2.02
#